data_bed0d1d5ea6c5976aa0f66ce56a23b73
#
_entry.id   bed0d1d5ea6c5976aa0f66ce56a23b73
#
_cell.length_a   1.000
_cell.length_b   1.000
_cell.length_c   1.000
_cell.angle_alpha   90.00
_cell.angle_beta   90.00
_cell.angle_gamma   90.00
#
_symmetry.space_group_name_H-M   'P 1'
#
loop_
_entity.id
_entity.type
_entity.pdbx_description
1 polymer ?
#
loop_
_entity_poly.entity_id
_entity_poly.type
_entity_poly.pdbx_seq_one_letter_code
_entity_poly.pdbx_strand_id
1 'polypeptide(L)'
;MANICVVGGGPAGAMAAYAAASCGNKVTLIERNEEPFKKLLLTGSGKCNYSNSDLKSDSYNFGQNHPFWKVLEELNSDWLEEFFKEKGMLTYKKDSLKYPRSERSDTVKKLLSSMLLEKKVDIVTRKKAVSIKKKSEGETNGEYNKEAGCFAVAFEDGEELNFDKIIIATGGKAYPSLGSDGAGYRLARELGHKVSFTYPVLTRLLTDDKDLNAVTGVRFKAKVTGEVDGKITESEEGELQFNDNALSGICIFNLSRFLSKPIEENAKCIIIVDFLPEMSEEELEEYLKKIPDGEIGRFFEITFGEKTAALLLKKIKDENRKNVKDISYIIKNFRIKITGHDSFNQAQVTKGGVDIDEVDENFESKICKGLFFAGEVLDVDGKCGGYNLHFAFASGYKAGMSAGKEI
;
A
#
# COMPACT_ATOMS: atom_id res chain seq x y z
N MET A 1 -2.39 2.50 -34.93
CA MET A 1 -1.53 3.16 -33.91
C MET A 1 -2.42 4.13 -33.14
N ALA A 2 -2.62 3.94 -31.86
CA ALA A 2 -3.42 4.83 -31.00
C ALA A 2 -2.50 5.88 -30.31
N ASN A 3 -3.11 7.03 -29.98
CA ASN A 3 -2.50 8.07 -29.14
C ASN A 3 -3.00 7.87 -27.70
N ILE A 4 -2.14 7.43 -26.78
CA ILE A 4 -2.48 7.01 -25.43
C ILE A 4 -1.89 7.98 -24.42
N CYS A 5 -2.73 8.50 -23.50
CA CYS A 5 -2.28 9.30 -22.38
C CYS A 5 -2.20 8.44 -21.10
N VAL A 6 -1.08 8.52 -20.40
CA VAL A 6 -0.92 7.96 -19.07
C VAL A 6 -0.80 9.12 -18.06
N VAL A 7 -1.72 9.21 -17.12
CA VAL A 7 -1.75 10.28 -16.11
C VAL A 7 -1.15 9.76 -14.81
N GLY A 8 0.05 10.24 -14.48
CA GLY A 8 0.81 9.89 -13.27
C GLY A 8 2.10 9.13 -13.58
N GLY A 9 3.25 9.74 -13.23
CA GLY A 9 4.60 9.21 -13.45
C GLY A 9 5.14 8.34 -12.31
N GLY A 10 4.25 7.58 -11.64
CA GLY A 10 4.62 6.58 -10.65
C GLY A 10 4.98 5.22 -11.28
N PRO A 11 5.28 4.18 -10.45
CA PRO A 11 5.59 2.84 -10.93
C PRO A 11 4.52 2.24 -11.85
N ALA A 12 3.24 2.39 -11.50
CA ALA A 12 2.12 1.90 -12.32
C ALA A 12 2.07 2.61 -13.68
N GLY A 13 2.18 3.94 -13.68
CA GLY A 13 2.15 4.72 -14.92
C GLY A 13 3.34 4.44 -15.83
N ALA A 14 4.53 4.26 -15.26
CA ALA A 14 5.71 3.89 -16.05
C ALA A 14 5.57 2.53 -16.74
N MET A 15 5.09 1.52 -16.00
CA MET A 15 4.85 0.20 -16.59
C MET A 15 3.73 0.24 -17.63
N ALA A 16 2.67 1.03 -17.39
CA ALA A 16 1.59 1.21 -18.37
C ALA A 16 2.08 1.89 -19.64
N ALA A 17 2.86 2.97 -19.51
CA ALA A 17 3.41 3.68 -20.64
C ALA A 17 4.40 2.82 -21.46
N TYR A 18 5.29 2.10 -20.76
CA TYR A 18 6.23 1.16 -21.39
C TYR A 18 5.48 0.07 -22.16
N ALA A 19 4.49 -0.58 -21.54
CA ALA A 19 3.74 -1.67 -22.14
C ALA A 19 2.92 -1.20 -23.35
N ALA A 20 2.22 -0.08 -23.25
CA ALA A 20 1.45 0.50 -24.35
C ALA A 20 2.33 0.92 -25.54
N ALA A 21 3.49 1.52 -25.27
CA ALA A 21 4.47 1.89 -26.31
C ALA A 21 5.13 0.67 -26.95
N SER A 22 5.31 -0.43 -26.19
CA SER A 22 5.83 -1.70 -26.73
C SER A 22 4.89 -2.36 -27.74
N CYS A 23 3.58 -2.01 -27.71
CA CYS A 23 2.60 -2.41 -28.72
C CYS A 23 2.62 -1.50 -29.98
N GLY A 24 3.58 -0.58 -30.12
CA GLY A 24 3.71 0.28 -31.29
C GLY A 24 2.85 1.55 -31.26
N ASN A 25 2.31 1.94 -30.09
CA ASN A 25 1.47 3.12 -29.95
C ASN A 25 2.29 4.38 -29.61
N LYS A 26 1.73 5.56 -29.92
CA LYS A 26 2.23 6.84 -29.43
C LYS A 26 1.74 7.01 -27.96
N VAL A 27 2.67 7.21 -27.04
CA VAL A 27 2.34 7.31 -25.61
C VAL A 27 2.91 8.59 -25.01
N THR A 28 2.03 9.35 -24.34
CA THR A 28 2.42 10.52 -23.55
C THR A 28 2.17 10.24 -22.07
N LEU A 29 3.23 10.30 -21.26
CA LEU A 29 3.18 10.18 -19.78
C LEU A 29 3.15 11.58 -19.16
N ILE A 30 2.06 11.90 -18.51
CA ILE A 30 1.86 13.19 -17.82
C ILE A 30 2.24 13.06 -16.35
N GLU A 31 3.15 13.89 -15.87
CA GLU A 31 3.55 13.97 -14.47
C GLU A 31 3.43 15.41 -13.96
N ARG A 32 2.76 15.59 -12.81
CA ARG A 32 2.54 16.90 -12.19
C ARG A 32 3.81 17.50 -11.57
N ASN A 33 4.68 16.64 -11.07
CA ASN A 33 5.94 17.05 -10.48
C ASN A 33 6.98 17.40 -11.57
N GLU A 34 8.08 17.98 -11.14
CA GLU A 34 9.24 18.23 -11.98
C GLU A 34 9.90 16.95 -12.50
N GLU A 35 9.85 15.88 -11.68
CA GLU A 35 10.40 14.56 -12.02
C GLU A 35 9.40 13.45 -11.63
N PRO A 36 9.32 12.37 -12.42
CA PRO A 36 8.56 11.18 -12.04
C PRO A 36 9.23 10.43 -10.88
N PHE A 37 8.49 9.47 -10.29
CA PHE A 37 8.98 8.51 -9.29
C PHE A 37 9.31 9.05 -7.90
N LYS A 38 8.87 10.26 -7.50
CA LYS A 38 9.22 10.85 -6.20
C LYS A 38 8.84 9.92 -5.03
N LYS A 39 7.62 9.36 -5.01
CA LYS A 39 7.17 8.45 -3.93
C LYS A 39 7.96 7.13 -3.94
N LEU A 40 8.36 6.63 -5.11
CA LEU A 40 9.16 5.39 -5.24
C LEU A 40 10.48 5.47 -4.45
N LEU A 41 11.12 6.64 -4.42
CA LEU A 41 12.41 6.84 -3.74
C LEU A 41 12.34 6.64 -2.23
N LEU A 42 11.16 6.76 -1.61
CA LEU A 42 10.95 6.55 -0.18
C LEU A 42 10.59 5.10 0.20
N THR A 43 10.25 4.27 -0.79
CA THR A 43 9.78 2.90 -0.53
C THR A 43 10.85 2.01 0.07
N GLY A 44 10.45 1.13 1.02
CA GLY A 44 11.37 0.23 1.71
C GLY A 44 12.52 0.97 2.40
N SER A 45 12.26 2.14 2.98
CA SER A 45 13.30 3.00 3.60
C SER A 45 14.44 3.36 2.62
N GLY A 46 14.08 3.66 1.36
CA GLY A 46 15.02 4.00 0.30
C GLY A 46 15.64 2.81 -0.44
N LYS A 47 15.28 1.56 -0.06
CA LYS A 47 15.79 0.32 -0.69
C LYS A 47 14.91 -0.20 -1.82
N CYS A 48 13.66 0.23 -1.90
CA CYS A 48 12.64 -0.25 -2.83
C CYS A 48 12.39 -1.76 -2.73
N ASN A 49 11.65 -2.18 -1.69
CA ASN A 49 11.05 -3.52 -1.68
C ASN A 49 9.96 -3.57 -2.77
N TYR A 50 10.32 -4.04 -3.96
CA TYR A 50 9.48 -3.93 -5.14
C TYR A 50 8.45 -5.06 -5.28
N SER A 51 8.64 -6.17 -4.55
CA SER A 51 7.78 -7.34 -4.63
C SER A 51 7.95 -8.25 -3.41
N ASN A 52 7.09 -9.27 -3.32
CA ASN A 52 7.15 -10.32 -2.31
C ASN A 52 6.95 -11.69 -2.98
N SER A 53 7.77 -12.68 -2.63
CA SER A 53 7.61 -14.05 -3.16
C SER A 53 6.48 -14.84 -2.49
N ASP A 54 5.92 -14.33 -1.38
CA ASP A 54 4.78 -14.92 -0.67
C ASP A 54 3.47 -14.17 -1.03
N LEU A 55 3.17 -14.09 -2.33
CA LEU A 55 1.92 -13.51 -2.81
C LEU A 55 0.77 -14.49 -2.55
N LYS A 56 -0.18 -14.09 -1.70
CA LYS A 56 -1.39 -14.84 -1.38
C LYS A 56 -2.61 -13.95 -1.52
N SER A 57 -3.78 -14.54 -1.69
CA SER A 57 -5.03 -13.78 -1.85
C SER A 57 -5.39 -12.92 -0.64
N ASP A 58 -4.98 -13.33 0.57
CA ASP A 58 -5.15 -12.57 1.81
C ASP A 58 -4.14 -11.42 1.98
N SER A 59 -3.18 -11.31 1.06
CA SER A 59 -2.22 -10.20 1.05
C SER A 59 -2.85 -8.86 0.66
N TYR A 60 -4.01 -8.90 -0.02
CA TYR A 60 -4.75 -7.73 -0.50
C TYR A 60 -6.16 -7.68 0.09
N ASN A 61 -6.82 -6.52 -0.02
CA ASN A 61 -8.19 -6.33 0.44
C ASN A 61 -9.26 -6.95 -0.47
N PHE A 62 -8.89 -7.43 -1.65
CA PHE A 62 -9.78 -8.19 -2.54
C PHE A 62 -9.55 -9.70 -2.41
N GLY A 63 -10.61 -10.48 -2.47
CA GLY A 63 -10.53 -11.94 -2.30
C GLY A 63 -10.01 -12.67 -3.53
N GLN A 64 -9.69 -13.95 -3.35
CA GLN A 64 -9.17 -14.85 -4.39
C GLN A 64 -10.06 -14.95 -5.64
N ASN A 65 -11.36 -14.74 -5.50
CA ASN A 65 -12.31 -14.81 -6.61
C ASN A 65 -12.36 -13.54 -7.46
N HIS A 66 -11.70 -12.45 -7.04
CA HIS A 66 -11.68 -11.23 -7.83
C HIS A 66 -10.77 -11.41 -9.07
N PRO A 67 -11.18 -10.92 -10.26
CA PRO A 67 -10.42 -11.08 -11.52
C PRO A 67 -8.97 -10.58 -11.45
N PHE A 68 -8.66 -9.61 -10.61
CA PHE A 68 -7.31 -9.10 -10.41
C PHE A 68 -6.35 -10.14 -9.82
N TRP A 69 -6.87 -11.13 -9.05
CA TRP A 69 -6.04 -12.19 -8.53
C TRP A 69 -5.40 -13.01 -9.65
N LYS A 70 -6.17 -13.35 -10.68
CA LYS A 70 -5.65 -14.07 -11.86
C LYS A 70 -4.52 -13.29 -12.55
N VAL A 71 -4.65 -11.96 -12.62
CA VAL A 71 -3.58 -11.11 -13.18
C VAL A 71 -2.32 -11.18 -12.32
N LEU A 72 -2.45 -11.20 -10.99
CA LEU A 72 -1.29 -11.32 -10.08
C LEU A 72 -0.66 -12.73 -10.11
N GLU A 73 -1.41 -13.77 -10.44
CA GLU A 73 -0.86 -15.12 -10.68
C GLU A 73 -0.05 -15.17 -11.98
N GLU A 74 -0.54 -14.53 -13.06
CA GLU A 74 0.16 -14.42 -14.35
C GLU A 74 1.41 -13.53 -14.24
N LEU A 75 1.27 -12.36 -13.62
CA LEU A 75 2.32 -11.36 -13.44
C LEU A 75 2.85 -11.40 -12.00
N ASN A 76 3.24 -12.58 -11.55
CA ASN A 76 3.68 -12.83 -10.17
C ASN A 76 5.08 -12.26 -9.87
N SER A 77 5.54 -12.51 -8.67
CA SER A 77 6.83 -11.97 -8.21
C SER A 77 8.02 -12.46 -9.01
N ASP A 78 7.97 -13.69 -9.56
CA ASP A 78 9.06 -14.27 -10.34
C ASP A 78 9.05 -13.72 -11.77
N TRP A 79 7.86 -13.53 -12.34
CA TRP A 79 7.71 -12.79 -13.60
C TRP A 79 8.31 -11.38 -13.49
N LEU A 80 7.99 -10.62 -12.45
CA LEU A 80 8.49 -9.26 -12.28
C LEU A 80 10.02 -9.24 -12.07
N GLU A 81 10.55 -10.20 -11.33
CA GLU A 81 11.99 -10.35 -11.14
C GLU A 81 12.70 -10.62 -12.47
N GLU A 82 12.21 -11.57 -13.26
CA GLU A 82 12.80 -11.89 -14.55
C GLU A 82 12.69 -10.73 -15.54
N PHE A 83 11.53 -10.08 -15.60
CA PHE A 83 11.32 -8.87 -16.39
C PHE A 83 12.36 -7.78 -16.05
N PHE A 84 12.64 -7.54 -14.76
CA PHE A 84 13.65 -6.56 -14.38
C PHE A 84 15.08 -7.01 -14.71
N LYS A 85 15.38 -8.30 -14.62
CA LYS A 85 16.67 -8.86 -15.03
C LYS A 85 16.90 -8.70 -16.53
N GLU A 86 15.92 -8.99 -17.38
CA GLU A 86 15.96 -8.76 -18.81
C GLU A 86 16.22 -7.28 -19.17
N LYS A 87 15.77 -6.37 -18.30
CA LYS A 87 16.02 -4.92 -18.42
C LYS A 87 17.33 -4.46 -17.77
N GLY A 88 18.17 -5.40 -17.31
CA GLY A 88 19.51 -5.12 -16.80
C GLY A 88 19.58 -4.83 -15.30
N MET A 89 18.52 -5.07 -14.53
CA MET A 89 18.53 -4.91 -13.07
C MET A 89 18.64 -6.26 -12.36
N LEU A 90 19.78 -6.54 -11.76
CA LEU A 90 19.92 -7.68 -10.85
C LEU A 90 19.19 -7.41 -9.53
N THR A 91 18.63 -8.47 -8.99
CA THR A 91 17.81 -8.44 -7.78
C THR A 91 18.33 -9.42 -6.75
N TYR A 92 17.86 -9.32 -5.51
CA TYR A 92 18.09 -10.32 -4.49
C TYR A 92 16.86 -10.46 -3.58
N LYS A 93 16.76 -11.61 -2.93
CA LYS A 93 15.69 -11.95 -2.00
C LYS A 93 16.23 -11.96 -0.57
N LYS A 94 15.50 -11.31 0.34
CA LYS A 94 15.72 -11.42 1.79
C LYS A 94 14.40 -11.89 2.40
N ASP A 95 14.39 -13.10 2.98
CA ASP A 95 13.18 -13.80 3.37
C ASP A 95 12.23 -13.92 2.15
N SER A 96 11.03 -13.36 2.22
CA SER A 96 10.11 -13.27 1.08
C SER A 96 10.23 -11.97 0.27
N LEU A 97 10.95 -10.98 0.79
CA LEU A 97 11.03 -9.61 0.22
C LEU A 97 12.02 -9.55 -0.94
N LYS A 98 11.64 -8.90 -2.05
CA LYS A 98 12.49 -8.72 -3.22
C LYS A 98 12.97 -7.28 -3.37
N TYR A 99 14.27 -7.11 -3.58
CA TYR A 99 14.96 -5.81 -3.69
C TYR A 99 15.85 -5.74 -4.92
N PRO A 100 16.15 -4.54 -5.47
CA PRO A 100 17.26 -4.38 -6.39
C PRO A 100 18.58 -4.76 -5.68
N ARG A 101 19.54 -5.35 -6.41
CA ARG A 101 20.81 -5.80 -5.82
C ARG A 101 21.61 -4.66 -5.18
N SER A 102 21.41 -3.44 -5.64
CA SER A 102 22.02 -2.23 -5.07
C SER A 102 21.46 -1.80 -3.72
N GLU A 103 20.33 -2.34 -3.29
CA GLU A 103 19.53 -1.86 -2.13
C GLU A 103 19.16 -0.37 -2.20
N ARG A 104 18.96 0.16 -3.42
CA ARG A 104 18.67 1.58 -3.63
C ARG A 104 17.46 1.76 -4.57
N SER A 105 16.51 2.54 -4.13
CA SER A 105 15.31 2.87 -4.91
C SER A 105 15.63 3.70 -6.18
N ASP A 106 16.72 4.46 -6.17
CA ASP A 106 17.16 5.19 -7.36
C ASP A 106 17.57 4.26 -8.52
N THR A 107 17.98 3.03 -8.24
CA THR A 107 18.25 2.00 -9.26
C THR A 107 16.97 1.65 -10.03
N VAL A 108 15.85 1.47 -9.30
CA VAL A 108 14.56 1.19 -9.94
C VAL A 108 14.06 2.41 -10.72
N LYS A 109 14.23 3.63 -10.18
CA LYS A 109 13.95 4.88 -10.92
C LYS A 109 14.72 4.93 -12.24
N LYS A 110 16.03 4.66 -12.21
CA LYS A 110 16.88 4.67 -13.42
C LYS A 110 16.44 3.63 -14.43
N LEU A 111 16.12 2.41 -13.97
CA LEU A 111 15.61 1.35 -14.83
C LEU A 111 14.33 1.78 -15.54
N LEU A 112 13.31 2.22 -14.81
CA LEU A 112 12.04 2.66 -15.38
C LEU A 112 12.22 3.83 -16.35
N SER A 113 13.08 4.79 -16.01
CA SER A 113 13.40 5.92 -16.91
C SER A 113 14.05 5.46 -18.20
N SER A 114 15.00 4.51 -18.15
CA SER A 114 15.65 3.96 -19.36
C SER A 114 14.67 3.18 -20.23
N MET A 115 13.75 2.43 -19.62
CA MET A 115 12.70 1.69 -20.35
C MET A 115 11.75 2.62 -21.10
N LEU A 116 11.34 3.73 -20.49
CA LEU A 116 10.49 4.74 -21.12
C LEU A 116 11.21 5.42 -22.29
N LEU A 117 12.49 5.74 -22.12
CA LEU A 117 13.33 6.32 -23.17
C LEU A 117 13.53 5.35 -24.35
N GLU A 118 13.82 4.07 -24.10
CA GLU A 118 13.94 3.01 -25.10
C GLU A 118 12.69 2.94 -26.00
N LYS A 119 11.51 3.07 -25.39
CA LYS A 119 10.23 3.02 -26.10
C LYS A 119 9.77 4.37 -26.64
N LYS A 120 10.59 5.41 -26.52
CA LYS A 120 10.29 6.77 -27.01
C LYS A 120 8.98 7.32 -26.45
N VAL A 121 8.68 7.02 -25.17
CA VAL A 121 7.54 7.60 -24.46
C VAL A 121 7.79 9.10 -24.28
N ASP A 122 6.81 9.92 -24.65
CA ASP A 122 6.85 11.36 -24.44
C ASP A 122 6.51 11.65 -22.96
N ILE A 123 7.47 12.15 -22.18
CA ILE A 123 7.30 12.43 -20.75
C ILE A 123 7.14 13.93 -20.55
N VAL A 124 5.93 14.35 -20.18
CA VAL A 124 5.59 15.74 -19.92
C VAL A 124 5.49 15.97 -18.42
N THR A 125 6.47 16.65 -17.86
CA THR A 125 6.55 16.98 -16.43
C THR A 125 5.98 18.36 -16.13
N ARG A 126 5.76 18.67 -14.82
CA ARG A 126 5.13 19.93 -14.36
C ARG A 126 3.74 20.16 -15.00
N LYS A 127 3.05 19.08 -15.33
CA LYS A 127 1.77 19.11 -16.03
C LYS A 127 0.72 18.35 -15.22
N LYS A 128 -0.27 19.07 -14.68
CA LYS A 128 -1.30 18.51 -13.83
C LYS A 128 -2.62 18.43 -14.61
N ALA A 129 -3.10 17.21 -14.85
CA ALA A 129 -4.43 16.98 -15.40
C ALA A 129 -5.49 17.39 -14.37
N VAL A 130 -6.43 18.24 -14.77
CA VAL A 130 -7.50 18.76 -13.91
C VAL A 130 -8.89 18.29 -14.31
N SER A 131 -9.10 17.88 -15.57
CA SER A 131 -10.34 17.29 -16.05
C SER A 131 -10.06 16.33 -17.20
N ILE A 132 -10.87 15.29 -17.32
CA ILE A 132 -10.89 14.39 -18.47
C ILE A 132 -12.34 14.24 -18.92
N LYS A 133 -12.61 14.53 -20.20
CA LYS A 133 -13.93 14.40 -20.78
C LYS A 133 -13.90 13.40 -21.93
N LYS A 134 -14.85 12.49 -21.97
CA LYS A 134 -15.11 11.65 -23.14
C LYS A 134 -15.90 12.47 -24.14
N LYS A 135 -15.45 12.55 -25.39
CA LYS A 135 -16.16 13.24 -26.46
C LYS A 135 -17.33 12.37 -26.97
N SER A 136 -18.47 12.97 -27.18
CA SER A 136 -19.59 12.31 -27.82
C SER A 136 -19.37 12.18 -29.35
N GLU A 137 -19.84 11.08 -29.92
CA GLU A 137 -19.72 10.81 -31.39
C GLU A 137 -20.37 11.89 -32.30
N GLY A 138 -21.05 12.88 -31.75
CA GLY A 138 -21.73 13.96 -32.48
C GLY A 138 -21.04 15.33 -32.47
N GLU A 139 -19.96 15.52 -31.74
CA GLU A 139 -19.26 16.81 -31.64
C GLU A 139 -18.16 17.02 -32.69
N THR A 140 -17.99 16.07 -33.59
CA THR A 140 -17.14 16.25 -34.77
C THR A 140 -18.07 16.70 -35.92
N ASN A 141 -17.85 17.92 -36.43
CA ASN A 141 -18.58 18.50 -37.58
C ASN A 141 -18.53 17.56 -38.80
N GLY A 142 -19.28 16.45 -38.81
CA GLY A 142 -19.59 15.62 -39.98
C GLY A 142 -18.44 14.90 -40.68
N GLU A 143 -17.18 15.15 -40.33
CA GLU A 143 -16.02 14.41 -40.82
C GLU A 143 -15.40 13.60 -39.66
N TYR A 144 -15.33 12.30 -39.86
CA TYR A 144 -14.62 11.37 -38.95
C TYR A 144 -13.12 11.70 -39.00
N ASN A 145 -12.73 12.73 -38.26
CA ASN A 145 -11.32 13.09 -38.16
C ASN A 145 -10.67 12.14 -37.17
N LYS A 146 -10.00 11.09 -37.68
CA LYS A 146 -9.22 10.14 -36.87
C LYS A 146 -8.16 10.82 -35.97
N GLU A 147 -7.88 12.09 -36.18
CA GLU A 147 -6.95 12.90 -35.40
C GLU A 147 -7.58 13.49 -34.12
N ALA A 148 -8.91 13.41 -33.96
CA ALA A 148 -9.61 14.13 -32.88
C ALA A 148 -9.56 13.44 -31.50
N GLY A 149 -9.18 12.16 -31.39
CA GLY A 149 -9.14 11.38 -30.13
C GLY A 149 -10.48 11.31 -29.38
N CYS A 150 -10.72 10.24 -28.65
CA CYS A 150 -11.97 10.03 -27.91
C CYS A 150 -12.06 10.79 -26.57
N PHE A 151 -10.93 11.28 -26.06
CA PHE A 151 -10.83 11.95 -24.77
C PHE A 151 -10.13 13.31 -24.90
N ALA A 152 -10.67 14.32 -24.24
CA ALA A 152 -10.04 15.62 -24.01
C ALA A 152 -9.49 15.68 -22.57
N VAL A 153 -8.21 15.93 -22.42
CA VAL A 153 -7.53 16.10 -21.12
C VAL A 153 -7.16 17.57 -20.96
N ALA A 154 -7.79 18.23 -20.00
CA ALA A 154 -7.49 19.61 -19.65
C ALA A 154 -6.47 19.68 -18.51
N PHE A 155 -5.55 20.62 -18.59
CA PHE A 155 -4.47 20.85 -17.63
C PHE A 155 -4.65 22.13 -16.84
N GLU A 156 -3.96 22.23 -15.71
CA GLU A 156 -4.05 23.39 -14.78
C GLU A 156 -3.60 24.71 -15.43
N ASP A 157 -2.74 24.65 -16.43
CA ASP A 157 -2.26 25.81 -17.22
C ASP A 157 -3.21 26.25 -18.33
N GLY A 158 -4.36 25.60 -18.47
CA GLY A 158 -5.39 25.89 -19.45
C GLY A 158 -5.22 25.19 -20.81
N GLU A 159 -4.11 24.45 -21.01
CA GLU A 159 -3.95 23.64 -22.22
C GLU A 159 -4.92 22.44 -22.21
N GLU A 160 -5.36 22.02 -23.39
CA GLU A 160 -6.15 20.80 -23.60
C GLU A 160 -5.53 19.97 -24.71
N LEU A 161 -5.37 18.65 -24.45
CA LEU A 161 -4.84 17.69 -25.42
C LEU A 161 -5.84 16.55 -25.62
N ASN A 162 -5.85 15.98 -26.84
CA ASN A 162 -6.76 14.90 -27.19
C ASN A 162 -6.01 13.57 -27.34
N PHE A 163 -6.66 12.49 -26.86
CA PHE A 163 -6.12 11.14 -26.86
C PHE A 163 -7.19 10.11 -27.20
N ASP A 164 -6.79 8.99 -27.77
CA ASP A 164 -7.69 7.90 -28.10
C ASP A 164 -8.05 7.07 -26.87
N LYS A 165 -7.08 6.88 -25.96
CA LYS A 165 -7.23 6.12 -24.73
C LYS A 165 -6.52 6.81 -23.58
N ILE A 166 -7.02 6.58 -22.36
CA ILE A 166 -6.48 7.16 -21.14
C ILE A 166 -6.19 6.04 -20.14
N ILE A 167 -5.03 6.14 -19.46
CA ILE A 167 -4.69 5.31 -18.30
C ILE A 167 -4.49 6.22 -17.10
N ILE A 168 -5.35 6.13 -16.07
CA ILE A 168 -5.20 6.88 -14.82
C ILE A 168 -4.35 6.05 -13.85
N ALA A 169 -3.15 6.54 -13.54
CA ALA A 169 -2.15 5.89 -12.67
C ALA A 169 -1.57 6.87 -11.64
N THR A 170 -2.44 7.74 -11.11
CA THR A 170 -2.06 8.89 -10.25
C THR A 170 -1.68 8.51 -8.83
N GLY A 171 -1.86 7.23 -8.42
CA GLY A 171 -1.72 6.80 -7.04
C GLY A 171 -2.89 7.26 -6.15
N GLY A 172 -2.73 7.09 -4.85
CA GLY A 172 -3.72 7.43 -3.83
C GLY A 172 -3.53 8.82 -3.21
N LYS A 173 -3.68 8.90 -1.85
CA LYS A 173 -3.49 10.13 -1.05
C LYS A 173 -2.26 10.06 -0.14
N ALA A 174 -1.64 8.89 0.03
CA ALA A 174 -0.48 8.76 0.90
C ALA A 174 0.73 9.53 0.35
N TYR A 175 1.37 10.34 1.19
CA TYR A 175 2.42 11.30 0.85
C TYR A 175 1.98 12.37 -0.17
N PRO A 176 0.99 13.22 0.14
CA PRO A 176 0.46 14.21 -0.79
C PRO A 176 1.52 15.23 -1.24
N SER A 177 2.52 15.54 -0.42
CA SER A 177 3.66 16.41 -0.78
C SER A 177 4.53 15.85 -1.90
N LEU A 178 4.44 14.56 -2.20
CA LEU A 178 5.16 13.90 -3.29
C LEU A 178 4.30 13.74 -4.57
N GLY A 179 3.08 14.28 -4.56
CA GLY A 179 2.20 14.28 -5.72
C GLY A 179 0.99 13.33 -5.65
N SER A 180 0.90 12.49 -4.61
CA SER A 180 -0.26 11.60 -4.37
C SER A 180 -1.34 12.32 -3.55
N ASP A 181 -2.05 13.29 -4.15
CA ASP A 181 -3.06 14.11 -3.47
C ASP A 181 -4.51 13.64 -3.71
N GLY A 182 -4.70 12.51 -4.37
CA GLY A 182 -6.01 11.98 -4.73
C GLY A 182 -6.67 12.66 -5.93
N ALA A 183 -5.94 13.41 -6.74
CA ALA A 183 -6.49 14.07 -7.93
C ALA A 183 -7.15 13.08 -8.89
N GLY A 184 -6.61 11.86 -9.03
CA GLY A 184 -7.19 10.80 -9.86
C GLY A 184 -8.58 10.38 -9.45
N TYR A 185 -8.93 10.46 -8.18
CA TYR A 185 -10.28 10.17 -7.69
C TYR A 185 -11.32 11.15 -8.22
N ARG A 186 -10.95 12.43 -8.37
CA ARG A 186 -11.82 13.42 -8.98
C ARG A 186 -12.01 13.13 -10.47
N LEU A 187 -10.91 12.86 -11.19
CA LEU A 187 -10.95 12.51 -12.61
C LEU A 187 -11.83 11.27 -12.87
N ALA A 188 -11.72 10.26 -12.00
CA ALA A 188 -12.54 9.07 -12.10
C ALA A 188 -14.04 9.35 -11.87
N ARG A 189 -14.39 10.20 -10.87
CA ARG A 189 -15.78 10.60 -10.62
C ARG A 189 -16.38 11.40 -11.78
N GLU A 190 -15.61 12.29 -12.40
CA GLU A 190 -16.02 13.05 -13.58
C GLU A 190 -16.41 12.14 -14.76
N LEU A 191 -15.76 10.95 -14.82
CA LEU A 191 -16.04 9.91 -15.82
C LEU A 191 -17.09 8.87 -15.37
N GLY A 192 -17.77 9.12 -14.25
CA GLY A 192 -18.91 8.33 -13.77
C GLY A 192 -18.56 7.20 -12.80
N HIS A 193 -17.30 7.06 -12.40
CA HIS A 193 -16.87 6.01 -11.48
C HIS A 193 -17.19 6.33 -10.02
N LYS A 194 -17.58 5.29 -9.29
CA LYS A 194 -17.65 5.34 -7.83
C LYS A 194 -16.25 5.35 -7.25
N VAL A 195 -16.06 6.15 -6.23
CA VAL A 195 -14.83 6.22 -5.46
C VAL A 195 -15.18 6.12 -3.99
N SER A 196 -14.73 5.06 -3.35
CA SER A 196 -14.96 4.81 -1.93
C SER A 196 -14.25 5.86 -1.06
N PHE A 197 -14.70 5.99 0.19
CA PHE A 197 -14.02 6.86 1.15
C PHE A 197 -12.59 6.34 1.38
N THR A 198 -11.66 7.26 1.58
CA THR A 198 -10.24 6.92 1.67
C THR A 198 -9.69 7.09 3.08
N TYR A 199 -8.90 6.10 3.54
CA TYR A 199 -8.27 6.05 4.86
C TYR A 199 -6.76 5.88 4.73
N PRO A 200 -5.95 6.51 5.60
CA PRO A 200 -4.52 6.23 5.67
C PRO A 200 -4.30 4.86 6.30
N VAL A 201 -3.52 4.00 5.64
CA VAL A 201 -3.17 2.66 6.13
C VAL A 201 -1.68 2.38 5.95
N LEU A 202 -1.21 1.26 6.50
CA LEU A 202 0.21 0.99 6.72
C LEU A 202 0.86 2.18 7.46
N THR A 203 0.27 2.52 8.59
CA THR A 203 0.59 3.70 9.38
C THR A 203 0.66 3.36 10.87
N ARG A 204 1.21 4.26 11.69
CA ARG A 204 1.24 4.09 13.13
C ARG A 204 -0.17 4.24 13.71
N LEU A 205 -0.43 3.50 14.78
CA LEU A 205 -1.64 3.63 15.59
C LEU A 205 -1.32 4.43 16.86
N LEU A 206 -2.11 5.46 17.15
CA LEU A 206 -1.89 6.39 18.24
C LEU A 206 -2.60 5.92 19.50
N THR A 207 -2.00 6.23 20.65
CA THR A 207 -2.53 5.91 21.97
C THR A 207 -2.34 7.07 22.94
N ASP A 208 -3.19 7.20 23.93
CA ASP A 208 -3.08 8.13 25.05
C ASP A 208 -2.53 7.48 26.33
N ASP A 209 -2.12 6.20 26.26
CA ASP A 209 -1.55 5.46 27.38
C ASP A 209 -0.11 5.93 27.67
N LYS A 210 0.02 6.75 28.73
CA LYS A 210 1.30 7.34 29.14
C LYS A 210 2.31 6.32 29.64
N ASP A 211 1.87 5.14 30.07
CA ASP A 211 2.77 4.09 30.57
C ASP A 211 3.64 3.54 29.44
N LEU A 212 3.14 3.57 28.20
CA LEU A 212 3.90 3.15 27.04
C LEU A 212 5.07 4.07 26.69
N ASN A 213 5.09 5.30 27.18
CA ASN A 213 6.23 6.21 26.96
C ASN A 213 7.50 5.69 27.66
N ALA A 214 7.38 4.91 28.74
CA ALA A 214 8.52 4.28 29.40
C ALA A 214 9.25 3.25 28.52
N VAL A 215 8.56 2.67 27.54
CA VAL A 215 9.08 1.67 26.61
C VAL A 215 9.38 2.23 25.22
N THR A 216 9.33 3.56 25.04
CA THR A 216 9.68 4.20 23.78
C THR A 216 11.03 3.73 23.24
N GLY A 217 11.05 3.38 21.94
CA GLY A 217 12.22 2.86 21.23
C GLY A 217 12.40 1.34 21.36
N VAL A 218 11.66 0.66 22.23
CA VAL A 218 11.71 -0.79 22.34
C VAL A 218 11.09 -1.42 21.10
N ARG A 219 11.74 -2.43 20.56
CA ARG A 219 11.28 -3.31 19.51
C ARG A 219 11.15 -4.73 20.04
N PHE A 220 10.08 -5.38 19.64
CA PHE A 220 9.75 -6.67 20.19
C PHE A 220 9.03 -7.53 19.15
N LYS A 221 9.35 -8.83 19.07
CA LYS A 221 8.57 -9.77 18.28
C LYS A 221 7.33 -10.14 19.08
N ALA A 222 6.15 -9.86 18.56
CA ALA A 222 4.88 -10.11 19.23
C ALA A 222 3.81 -10.56 18.23
N LYS A 223 2.76 -11.20 18.74
CA LYS A 223 1.49 -11.30 18.04
C LYS A 223 0.59 -10.17 18.53
N VAL A 224 0.01 -9.43 17.60
CA VAL A 224 -0.92 -8.34 17.91
C VAL A 224 -2.28 -8.62 17.29
N THR A 225 -3.32 -8.37 18.04
CA THR A 225 -4.72 -8.63 17.63
C THR A 225 -5.52 -7.35 17.75
N GLY A 226 -6.22 -6.99 16.67
CA GLY A 226 -7.15 -5.85 16.67
C GLY A 226 -8.51 -6.22 17.24
N GLU A 227 -9.09 -5.34 18.05
CA GLU A 227 -10.45 -5.45 18.56
C GLU A 227 -11.19 -4.13 18.27
N VAL A 228 -12.41 -4.23 17.73
CA VAL A 228 -13.32 -3.11 17.44
C VAL A 228 -14.64 -3.38 18.14
N ASP A 229 -15.05 -2.49 19.04
CA ASP A 229 -16.30 -2.60 19.84
C ASP A 229 -16.49 -3.98 20.49
N GLY A 230 -15.39 -4.54 21.03
CA GLY A 230 -15.37 -5.85 21.70
C GLY A 230 -15.32 -7.06 20.76
N LYS A 231 -15.20 -6.86 19.45
CA LYS A 231 -15.07 -7.95 18.46
C LYS A 231 -13.67 -8.00 17.89
N ILE A 232 -13.07 -9.19 17.89
CA ILE A 232 -11.77 -9.43 17.26
C ILE A 232 -11.92 -9.24 15.73
N THR A 233 -10.97 -8.52 15.15
CA THR A 233 -10.93 -8.26 13.71
C THR A 233 -9.88 -9.13 13.02
N GLU A 234 -8.61 -8.86 13.25
CA GLU A 234 -7.48 -9.51 12.58
C GLU A 234 -6.32 -9.66 13.56
N SER A 235 -5.44 -10.61 13.29
CA SER A 235 -4.19 -10.83 14.06
C SER A 235 -2.99 -10.85 13.12
N GLU A 236 -1.92 -10.21 13.53
CA GLU A 236 -0.64 -10.17 12.81
C GLU A 236 0.51 -10.50 13.76
N GLU A 237 1.49 -11.25 13.30
CA GLU A 237 2.71 -11.54 14.03
C GLU A 237 3.90 -10.85 13.37
N GLY A 238 4.76 -10.22 14.17
CA GLY A 238 5.93 -9.53 13.65
C GLY A 238 6.57 -8.57 14.64
N GLU A 239 7.45 -7.71 14.13
CA GLU A 239 8.06 -6.67 14.94
C GLU A 239 7.02 -5.61 15.33
N LEU A 240 6.78 -5.49 16.64
CA LEU A 240 6.09 -4.39 17.30
C LEU A 240 7.14 -3.37 17.78
N GLN A 241 6.91 -2.09 17.53
CA GLN A 241 7.75 -1.01 18.05
C GLN A 241 6.89 0.00 18.82
N PHE A 242 7.32 0.30 20.04
CA PHE A 242 6.75 1.36 20.86
C PHE A 242 7.42 2.70 20.51
N ASN A 243 6.61 3.72 20.26
CA ASN A 243 7.03 5.09 20.03
C ASN A 243 6.32 6.03 21.01
N ASP A 244 6.71 7.31 21.02
CA ASP A 244 6.01 8.31 21.81
C ASP A 244 4.54 8.38 21.38
N ASN A 245 3.63 8.04 22.29
CA ASN A 245 2.18 8.02 22.08
C ASN A 245 1.71 7.22 20.84
N ALA A 246 2.47 6.24 20.38
CA ALA A 246 2.13 5.46 19.19
C ALA A 246 2.75 4.06 19.20
N LEU A 247 2.08 3.15 18.48
CA LEU A 247 2.59 1.84 18.11
C LEU A 247 2.96 1.82 16.63
N SER A 248 4.03 1.14 16.27
CA SER A 248 4.47 0.90 14.89
C SER A 248 5.07 -0.50 14.72
N GLY A 249 5.68 -0.75 13.58
CA GLY A 249 6.20 -2.06 13.19
C GLY A 249 5.29 -2.74 12.19
N ILE A 250 5.79 -3.80 11.53
CA ILE A 250 5.09 -4.44 10.40
C ILE A 250 3.71 -4.96 10.82
N CYS A 251 3.59 -5.57 12.00
CA CYS A 251 2.33 -6.09 12.51
C CYS A 251 1.30 -4.98 12.75
N ILE A 252 1.72 -3.82 13.26
CA ILE A 252 0.85 -2.66 13.47
C ILE A 252 0.43 -2.03 12.14
N PHE A 253 1.38 -1.91 11.20
CA PHE A 253 1.05 -1.40 9.87
C PHE A 253 0.00 -2.26 9.18
N ASN A 254 0.11 -3.57 9.24
CA ASN A 254 -0.89 -4.48 8.69
C ASN A 254 -2.25 -4.33 9.40
N LEU A 255 -2.26 -4.26 10.73
CA LEU A 255 -3.51 -4.07 11.48
C LEU A 255 -4.18 -2.72 11.21
N SER A 256 -3.43 -1.67 10.90
CA SER A 256 -4.02 -0.36 10.55
C SER A 256 -4.97 -0.44 9.35
N ARG A 257 -4.80 -1.42 8.45
CA ARG A 257 -5.71 -1.67 7.32
C ARG A 257 -7.14 -2.02 7.75
N PHE A 258 -7.28 -2.57 8.95
CA PHE A 258 -8.56 -2.98 9.54
C PHE A 258 -9.09 -1.98 10.56
N LEU A 259 -8.21 -1.17 11.16
CA LEU A 259 -8.56 -0.28 12.25
C LEU A 259 -8.75 1.19 11.81
N SER A 260 -8.10 1.65 10.71
CA SER A 260 -8.18 3.06 10.33
C SER A 260 -9.61 3.53 10.05
N LYS A 261 -10.43 2.74 9.35
CA LYS A 261 -11.85 3.06 9.13
C LYS A 261 -12.64 3.10 10.44
N PRO A 262 -12.64 2.06 11.30
CA PRO A 262 -13.31 2.11 12.61
C PRO A 262 -12.89 3.30 13.49
N ILE A 263 -11.60 3.65 13.48
CA ILE A 263 -11.09 4.81 14.24
C ILE A 263 -11.74 6.12 13.75
N GLU A 264 -11.80 6.35 12.44
CA GLU A 264 -12.45 7.53 11.86
C GLU A 264 -13.97 7.56 12.11
N GLU A 265 -14.59 6.39 12.27
CA GLU A 265 -16.00 6.23 12.62
C GLU A 265 -16.25 6.31 14.15
N ASN A 266 -15.22 6.64 14.94
CA ASN A 266 -15.24 6.76 16.41
C ASN A 266 -15.59 5.45 17.14
N ALA A 267 -15.32 4.28 16.56
CA ALA A 267 -15.45 3.00 17.22
C ALA A 267 -14.37 2.83 18.30
N LYS A 268 -14.65 2.03 19.31
CA LYS A 268 -13.68 1.69 20.37
C LYS A 268 -12.68 0.67 19.82
N CYS A 269 -11.46 1.10 19.55
CA CYS A 269 -10.38 0.26 19.02
C CYS A 269 -9.38 -0.09 20.12
N ILE A 270 -8.97 -1.37 20.18
CA ILE A 270 -7.98 -1.89 21.11
C ILE A 270 -7.00 -2.75 20.33
N ILE A 271 -5.72 -2.67 20.69
CA ILE A 271 -4.70 -3.65 20.31
C ILE A 271 -4.45 -4.55 21.52
N ILE A 272 -4.53 -5.85 21.31
CA ILE A 272 -4.16 -6.87 22.28
C ILE A 272 -2.79 -7.41 21.87
N VAL A 273 -1.81 -7.31 22.76
CA VAL A 273 -0.43 -7.75 22.52
C VAL A 273 -0.19 -9.05 23.28
N ASP A 274 0.25 -10.07 22.54
CA ASP A 274 0.85 -11.29 23.07
C ASP A 274 2.37 -11.16 22.95
N PHE A 275 3.05 -11.05 24.08
CA PHE A 275 4.50 -10.86 24.14
C PHE A 275 5.31 -12.15 23.98
N LEU A 276 4.67 -13.33 24.03
CA LEU A 276 5.31 -14.65 23.88
C LEU A 276 4.46 -15.54 22.95
N PRO A 277 4.35 -15.20 21.66
CA PRO A 277 3.48 -15.93 20.72
C PRO A 277 3.94 -17.38 20.49
N GLU A 278 5.20 -17.71 20.77
CA GLU A 278 5.79 -19.05 20.66
C GLU A 278 5.38 -20.01 21.78
N MET A 279 4.74 -19.53 22.86
CA MET A 279 4.25 -20.35 23.97
C MET A 279 2.73 -20.22 24.10
N SER A 280 2.03 -21.30 24.37
CA SER A 280 0.62 -21.24 24.78
C SER A 280 0.48 -20.64 26.19
N GLU A 281 -0.73 -20.23 26.55
CA GLU A 281 -1.00 -19.69 27.90
C GLU A 281 -0.77 -20.77 28.97
N GLU A 282 -1.14 -22.02 28.68
CA GLU A 282 -0.94 -23.17 29.56
C GLU A 282 0.55 -23.51 29.74
N GLU A 283 1.34 -23.51 28.68
CA GLU A 283 2.78 -23.73 28.75
C GLU A 283 3.47 -22.64 29.57
N LEU A 284 3.05 -21.39 29.39
CA LEU A 284 3.57 -20.26 30.17
C LEU A 284 3.19 -20.41 31.66
N GLU A 285 1.95 -20.77 31.99
CA GLU A 285 1.53 -21.03 33.36
C GLU A 285 2.37 -22.14 34.01
N GLU A 286 2.59 -23.27 33.31
CA GLU A 286 3.42 -24.38 33.80
C GLU A 286 4.89 -23.98 34.02
N TYR A 287 5.40 -23.07 33.18
CA TYR A 287 6.73 -22.50 33.33
C TYR A 287 6.82 -21.58 34.55
N LEU A 288 5.86 -20.65 34.67
CA LEU A 288 5.80 -19.69 35.79
C LEU A 288 5.68 -20.36 37.17
N LYS A 289 4.96 -21.49 37.28
CA LYS A 289 4.85 -22.29 38.52
C LYS A 289 6.21 -22.82 39.01
N LYS A 290 7.20 -22.97 38.11
CA LYS A 290 8.54 -23.48 38.43
C LYS A 290 9.51 -22.39 38.88
N ILE A 291 9.12 -21.11 38.73
CA ILE A 291 9.94 -19.97 39.13
C ILE A 291 9.86 -19.86 40.67
N PRO A 292 11.01 -19.81 41.39
CA PRO A 292 11.05 -19.65 42.83
C PRO A 292 10.34 -18.36 43.28
N ASP A 293 9.73 -18.42 44.47
CA ASP A 293 9.12 -17.26 45.10
C ASP A 293 10.13 -16.09 45.18
N GLY A 294 9.71 -14.89 44.74
CA GLY A 294 10.53 -13.69 44.70
C GLY A 294 11.36 -13.50 43.43
N GLU A 295 11.50 -14.51 42.57
CA GLU A 295 12.32 -14.44 41.36
C GLU A 295 11.51 -14.00 40.09
N ILE A 296 10.23 -13.76 40.23
CA ILE A 296 9.36 -13.39 39.09
C ILE A 296 9.82 -12.09 38.40
N GLY A 297 10.29 -11.11 39.18
CA GLY A 297 10.83 -9.85 38.63
C GLY A 297 12.04 -10.08 37.76
N ARG A 298 12.97 -10.95 38.21
CA ARG A 298 14.13 -11.35 37.43
C ARG A 298 13.80 -12.10 36.16
N PHE A 299 12.78 -12.97 36.20
CA PHE A 299 12.25 -13.63 35.00
C PHE A 299 11.81 -12.59 33.96
N PHE A 300 11.03 -11.56 34.37
CA PHE A 300 10.58 -10.52 33.48
C PHE A 300 11.74 -9.74 32.86
N GLU A 301 12.73 -9.34 33.66
CA GLU A 301 13.90 -8.59 33.17
C GLU A 301 14.72 -9.38 32.14
N ILE A 302 14.96 -10.68 32.42
CA ILE A 302 15.75 -11.55 31.52
C ILE A 302 14.96 -11.83 30.22
N THR A 303 13.63 -12.02 30.31
CA THR A 303 12.81 -12.42 29.17
C THR A 303 12.46 -11.23 28.28
N PHE A 304 12.09 -10.08 28.85
CA PHE A 304 11.52 -8.94 28.11
C PHE A 304 12.43 -7.70 28.10
N GLY A 305 13.55 -7.72 28.86
CA GLY A 305 14.40 -6.55 29.12
C GLY A 305 13.77 -5.57 30.11
N GLU A 306 14.60 -4.73 30.74
CA GLU A 306 14.24 -3.86 31.87
C GLU A 306 12.97 -3.02 31.62
N LYS A 307 12.90 -2.33 30.48
CA LYS A 307 11.80 -1.41 30.17
C LYS A 307 10.46 -2.15 30.05
N THR A 308 10.43 -3.23 29.27
CA THR A 308 9.19 -4.01 29.06
C THR A 308 8.80 -4.75 30.34
N ALA A 309 9.79 -5.26 31.08
CA ALA A 309 9.56 -5.86 32.40
C ALA A 309 8.87 -4.88 33.35
N ALA A 310 9.37 -3.65 33.46
CA ALA A 310 8.79 -2.62 34.30
C ALA A 310 7.33 -2.29 33.90
N LEU A 311 7.05 -2.21 32.61
CA LEU A 311 5.69 -2.00 32.09
C LEU A 311 4.75 -3.14 32.52
N LEU A 312 5.14 -4.39 32.25
CA LEU A 312 4.33 -5.57 32.59
C LEU A 312 4.10 -5.73 34.08
N LEU A 313 5.15 -5.56 34.90
CA LEU A 313 5.08 -5.63 36.35
C LEU A 313 4.20 -4.51 36.93
N LYS A 314 4.28 -3.30 36.37
CA LYS A 314 3.37 -2.20 36.74
C LYS A 314 1.92 -2.59 36.44
N LYS A 315 1.64 -3.12 35.26
CA LYS A 315 0.28 -3.55 34.86
C LYS A 315 -0.28 -4.64 35.78
N ILE A 316 0.55 -5.64 36.12
CA ILE A 316 0.22 -6.71 37.08
C ILE A 316 -0.16 -6.11 38.43
N LYS A 317 0.61 -5.13 38.92
CA LYS A 317 0.37 -4.45 40.20
C LYS A 317 -0.91 -3.62 40.17
N ASP A 318 -1.09 -2.81 39.12
CA ASP A 318 -2.21 -1.88 39.00
C ASP A 318 -3.57 -2.64 38.90
N GLU A 319 -3.56 -3.81 38.24
CA GLU A 319 -4.74 -4.69 38.17
C GLU A 319 -4.87 -5.65 39.38
N ASN A 320 -3.98 -5.54 40.37
CA ASN A 320 -3.95 -6.40 41.55
C ASN A 320 -3.91 -7.91 41.21
N ARG A 321 -3.17 -8.28 40.19
CA ARG A 321 -2.97 -9.65 39.70
C ARG A 321 -1.89 -10.33 40.55
N LYS A 322 -2.16 -11.49 41.15
CA LYS A 322 -1.24 -12.09 42.12
C LYS A 322 -0.88 -13.54 41.85
N ASN A 323 -1.69 -14.23 41.06
CA ASN A 323 -1.45 -15.65 40.80
C ASN A 323 -0.84 -15.84 39.41
N VAL A 324 -0.28 -17.02 39.19
CA VAL A 324 0.40 -17.37 37.92
C VAL A 324 -0.51 -17.22 36.71
N LYS A 325 -1.78 -17.60 36.84
CA LYS A 325 -2.75 -17.48 35.76
C LYS A 325 -3.03 -16.02 35.36
N ASP A 326 -3.09 -15.14 36.35
CA ASP A 326 -3.26 -13.70 36.11
C ASP A 326 -2.02 -13.10 35.42
N ILE A 327 -0.82 -13.58 35.78
CA ILE A 327 0.43 -13.12 35.22
C ILE A 327 0.55 -13.59 33.76
N SER A 328 0.28 -14.87 33.47
CA SER A 328 0.28 -15.40 32.11
C SER A 328 -0.72 -14.66 31.22
N TYR A 329 -1.93 -14.41 31.74
CA TYR A 329 -2.95 -13.65 31.03
C TYR A 329 -2.46 -12.24 30.61
N ILE A 330 -1.78 -11.49 31.50
CA ILE A 330 -1.27 -10.15 31.15
C ILE A 330 -0.17 -10.23 30.08
N ILE A 331 0.71 -11.21 30.14
CA ILE A 331 1.75 -11.40 29.11
C ILE A 331 1.15 -11.72 27.75
N LYS A 332 0.08 -12.51 27.73
CA LYS A 332 -0.59 -12.99 26.51
C LYS A 332 -1.66 -12.03 25.99
N ASN A 333 -2.22 -11.15 26.85
CA ASN A 333 -3.39 -10.34 26.55
C ASN A 333 -3.23 -8.88 27.00
N PHE A 334 -2.07 -8.27 26.73
CA PHE A 334 -1.82 -6.89 27.13
C PHE A 334 -2.62 -5.93 26.22
N ARG A 335 -3.57 -5.20 26.81
CA ARG A 335 -4.55 -4.39 26.09
C ARG A 335 -4.14 -2.92 26.03
N ILE A 336 -4.09 -2.36 24.83
CA ILE A 336 -3.74 -0.96 24.56
C ILE A 336 -4.91 -0.31 23.83
N LYS A 337 -5.45 0.76 24.40
CA LYS A 337 -6.49 1.56 23.75
C LYS A 337 -5.87 2.39 22.64
N ILE A 338 -6.48 2.34 21.45
CA ILE A 338 -6.08 3.13 20.30
C ILE A 338 -7.03 4.34 20.19
N THR A 339 -6.45 5.52 20.05
CA THR A 339 -7.15 6.81 20.00
C THR A 339 -7.10 7.47 18.63
N GLY A 340 -6.28 6.94 17.70
CA GLY A 340 -6.11 7.52 16.38
C GLY A 340 -5.10 6.75 15.53
N HIS A 341 -4.79 7.32 14.40
CA HIS A 341 -3.70 6.91 13.50
C HIS A 341 -3.01 8.14 12.91
N ASP A 342 -1.84 7.97 12.32
CA ASP A 342 -1.20 9.07 11.58
C ASP A 342 -2.02 9.45 10.34
N SER A 343 -1.78 10.68 9.88
CA SER A 343 -2.42 11.21 8.67
C SER A 343 -1.82 10.63 7.39
N PHE A 344 -2.39 10.98 6.24
CA PHE A 344 -1.86 10.63 4.93
C PHE A 344 -0.41 11.12 4.69
N ASN A 345 0.08 12.10 5.45
CA ASN A 345 1.46 12.58 5.33
C ASN A 345 2.50 11.53 5.78
N GLN A 346 2.11 10.60 6.65
CA GLN A 346 2.98 9.56 7.20
C GLN A 346 2.56 8.15 6.78
N ALA A 347 1.34 7.98 6.29
CA ALA A 347 0.85 6.69 5.81
C ALA A 347 1.60 6.25 4.55
N GLN A 348 1.88 4.96 4.45
CA GLN A 348 2.54 4.41 3.26
C GLN A 348 1.56 4.20 2.10
N VAL A 349 0.30 3.87 2.39
CA VAL A 349 -0.73 3.44 1.44
C VAL A 349 -2.07 4.07 1.78
N THR A 350 -2.89 4.24 0.77
CA THR A 350 -4.29 4.65 0.86
C THR A 350 -5.18 3.42 0.73
N LYS A 351 -6.06 3.19 1.69
CA LYS A 351 -7.21 2.29 1.55
C LYS A 351 -8.38 3.05 0.96
N GLY A 352 -9.16 2.42 0.09
CA GLY A 352 -10.20 3.09 -0.67
C GLY A 352 -9.67 3.65 -2.00
N GLY A 353 -10.56 3.98 -2.90
CA GLY A 353 -10.23 4.43 -4.25
C GLY A 353 -11.34 4.16 -5.25
N VAL A 354 -11.00 4.07 -6.52
CA VAL A 354 -11.92 3.71 -7.59
C VAL A 354 -12.42 2.27 -7.36
N ASP A 355 -13.75 2.10 -7.40
CA ASP A 355 -14.41 0.81 -7.17
C ASP A 355 -13.89 -0.24 -8.17
N ILE A 356 -13.28 -1.29 -7.66
CA ILE A 356 -12.68 -2.34 -8.48
C ILE A 356 -13.71 -3.19 -9.22
N ASP A 357 -14.96 -3.24 -8.75
CA ASP A 357 -16.05 -3.93 -9.44
C ASP A 357 -16.47 -3.21 -10.74
N GLU A 358 -16.10 -1.94 -10.91
CA GLU A 358 -16.34 -1.16 -12.13
C GLU A 358 -15.17 -1.27 -13.15
N VAL A 359 -14.18 -2.13 -12.86
CA VAL A 359 -12.99 -2.35 -13.71
C VAL A 359 -12.89 -3.84 -14.03
N ASP A 360 -12.51 -4.18 -15.26
CA ASP A 360 -12.35 -5.57 -15.69
C ASP A 360 -10.94 -6.12 -15.42
N GLU A 361 -10.69 -7.38 -15.78
CA GLU A 361 -9.38 -8.04 -15.63
C GLU A 361 -8.27 -7.46 -16.53
N ASN A 362 -8.62 -6.62 -17.48
CA ASN A 362 -7.69 -5.88 -18.33
C ASN A 362 -7.41 -4.48 -17.79
N PHE A 363 -7.94 -4.16 -16.61
CA PHE A 363 -7.93 -2.83 -16.00
C PHE A 363 -8.65 -1.76 -16.84
N GLU A 364 -9.53 -2.15 -17.78
CA GLU A 364 -10.40 -1.24 -18.50
C GLU A 364 -11.68 -0.96 -17.70
N SER A 365 -12.13 0.27 -17.76
CA SER A 365 -13.41 0.69 -17.20
C SER A 365 -14.57 -0.03 -17.87
N LYS A 366 -15.45 -0.65 -17.09
CA LYS A 366 -16.72 -1.21 -17.54
C LYS A 366 -17.75 -0.12 -17.90
N ILE A 367 -17.51 1.13 -17.47
CA ILE A 367 -18.42 2.27 -17.64
C ILE A 367 -18.01 3.13 -18.82
N CYS A 368 -16.71 3.34 -19.01
CA CYS A 368 -16.14 4.27 -19.98
C CYS A 368 -15.09 3.57 -20.85
N LYS A 369 -15.51 3.05 -22.00
CA LYS A 369 -14.61 2.33 -22.92
C LYS A 369 -13.42 3.21 -23.35
N GLY A 370 -12.21 2.65 -23.33
CA GLY A 370 -10.96 3.32 -23.64
C GLY A 370 -10.33 4.01 -22.43
N LEU A 371 -10.96 3.96 -21.26
CA LEU A 371 -10.43 4.40 -19.98
C LEU A 371 -9.89 3.21 -19.21
N PHE A 372 -8.67 3.33 -18.69
CA PHE A 372 -7.99 2.30 -17.88
C PHE A 372 -7.53 2.89 -16.55
N PHE A 373 -7.37 2.02 -15.56
CA PHE A 373 -6.84 2.38 -14.24
C PHE A 373 -5.65 1.50 -13.90
N ALA A 374 -4.66 2.02 -13.14
CA ALA A 374 -3.52 1.23 -12.67
C ALA A 374 -2.97 1.71 -11.34
N GLY A 375 -2.59 0.76 -10.47
CA GLY A 375 -1.98 1.03 -9.17
C GLY A 375 -2.95 1.55 -8.12
N GLU A 376 -2.42 2.30 -7.16
CA GLU A 376 -3.08 2.71 -5.91
C GLU A 376 -4.27 3.70 -6.10
N VAL A 377 -4.59 4.10 -7.32
CA VAL A 377 -5.84 4.84 -7.60
C VAL A 377 -7.07 3.94 -7.50
N LEU A 378 -6.91 2.64 -7.69
CA LEU A 378 -7.92 1.61 -7.44
C LEU A 378 -8.10 1.38 -5.94
N ASP A 379 -9.28 0.92 -5.51
CA ASP A 379 -9.51 0.48 -4.13
C ASP A 379 -8.81 -0.85 -3.88
N VAL A 380 -7.47 -0.81 -3.89
CA VAL A 380 -6.60 -1.94 -3.62
C VAL A 380 -5.52 -1.54 -2.65
N ASP A 381 -5.52 -2.17 -1.48
CA ASP A 381 -4.48 -2.07 -0.49
C ASP A 381 -3.91 -3.46 -0.14
N GLY A 382 -2.61 -3.57 -0.13
CA GLY A 382 -1.87 -4.78 0.23
C GLY A 382 -1.17 -4.66 1.59
N LYS A 383 -0.77 -5.81 2.18
CA LYS A 383 0.07 -5.87 3.38
C LYS A 383 1.38 -5.08 3.18
N CYS A 384 2.04 -4.74 4.29
CA CYS A 384 3.40 -4.22 4.28
C CYS A 384 4.37 -5.30 3.78
N GLY A 385 5.31 -4.93 2.89
CA GLY A 385 6.30 -5.89 2.41
C GLY A 385 6.34 -6.12 0.89
N GLY A 386 6.17 -5.06 0.08
CA GLY A 386 6.34 -5.10 -1.36
C GLY A 386 5.07 -5.38 -2.18
N TYR A 387 3.97 -5.73 -1.53
CA TYR A 387 2.71 -6.08 -2.20
C TYR A 387 2.13 -4.90 -3.00
N ASN A 388 2.09 -3.70 -2.42
CA ASN A 388 1.52 -2.51 -3.07
C ASN A 388 2.33 -2.07 -4.31
N LEU A 389 3.67 -2.15 -4.25
CA LEU A 389 4.51 -1.89 -5.42
C LEU A 389 4.36 -2.98 -6.47
N HIS A 390 4.28 -4.25 -6.07
CA HIS A 390 4.02 -5.35 -6.98
C HIS A 390 2.71 -5.15 -7.74
N PHE A 391 1.62 -4.83 -7.04
CA PHE A 391 0.34 -4.51 -7.67
C PHE A 391 0.45 -3.32 -8.63
N ALA A 392 1.18 -2.27 -8.25
CA ALA A 392 1.38 -1.12 -9.12
C ALA A 392 2.10 -1.50 -10.43
N PHE A 393 3.14 -2.34 -10.38
CA PHE A 393 3.86 -2.82 -11.55
C PHE A 393 3.00 -3.74 -12.41
N ALA A 394 2.34 -4.74 -11.81
CA ALA A 394 1.53 -5.73 -12.52
C ALA A 394 0.30 -5.08 -13.18
N SER A 395 -0.48 -4.29 -12.42
CA SER A 395 -1.65 -3.59 -12.97
C SER A 395 -1.27 -2.59 -14.05
N GLY A 396 -0.15 -1.85 -13.86
CA GLY A 396 0.36 -0.93 -14.87
C GLY A 396 0.71 -1.65 -16.16
N TYR A 397 1.47 -2.73 -16.09
CA TYR A 397 1.84 -3.51 -17.26
C TYR A 397 0.61 -4.07 -17.99
N LYS A 398 -0.34 -4.68 -17.24
CA LYS A 398 -1.57 -5.25 -17.82
C LYS A 398 -2.43 -4.18 -18.48
N ALA A 399 -2.69 -3.05 -17.79
CA ALA A 399 -3.44 -1.92 -18.34
C ALA A 399 -2.79 -1.38 -19.62
N GLY A 400 -1.47 -1.21 -19.62
CA GLY A 400 -0.72 -0.74 -20.79
C GLY A 400 -0.80 -1.69 -21.98
N MET A 401 -0.61 -3.00 -21.75
CA MET A 401 -0.76 -4.04 -22.78
C MET A 401 -2.18 -4.06 -23.35
N SER A 402 -3.19 -3.89 -22.49
CA SER A 402 -4.60 -3.92 -22.90
C SER A 402 -4.99 -2.65 -23.66
N ALA A 403 -4.57 -1.47 -23.18
CA ALA A 403 -4.75 -0.22 -23.90
C ALA A 403 -4.01 -0.20 -25.26
N GLY A 404 -2.84 -0.85 -25.31
CA GLY A 404 -2.01 -0.91 -26.50
C GLY A 404 -2.52 -1.83 -27.62
N LYS A 405 -3.44 -2.75 -27.34
CA LYS A 405 -4.02 -3.62 -28.36
C LYS A 405 -4.91 -2.81 -29.31
N GLU A 406 -4.85 -3.11 -30.60
CA GLU A 406 -5.83 -2.59 -31.57
C GLU A 406 -7.20 -3.17 -31.26
N ILE A 407 -8.24 -2.34 -31.40
CA ILE A 407 -9.65 -2.75 -31.23
C ILE A 407 -10.09 -3.45 -32.50
#